data_10eb2580db28b57e12e1bdc0448480bc
#
_entry.id   10eb2580db28b57e12e1bdc0448480bc
#
_cell.length_a   1.000
_cell.length_b   1.000
_cell.length_c   1.000
_cell.angle_alpha   90.00
_cell.angle_beta   90.00
_cell.angle_gamma   90.00
#
_symmetry.space_group_name_H-M   'P 1'
#
loop_
_entity.id
_entity.type
_entity.pdbx_description
1 polymer ?
#
loop_
_entity_poly.entity_id
_entity_poly.type
_entity_poly.pdbx_seq_one_letter_code
_entity_poly.pdbx_strand_id
1 'polypeptide(L)'
;MSIATDRPDPLSALLTSVEKIVPASPDRDAVLRAYSIVKDTPTEQVVASATLLSGDLIFQETIRETARELVKAGKPVFYYHFDFPNPFPDPFFGGVAHHFVDVLFLFQTLQEIYPNELSKKVSKEMGRYWLSFAAKGKPDRWKDFKEGVVAVVDPAKGWVQRTVDEDRQTPWRREDKWDLIQKIQPYGQEWGDQMSNRRDGFWK
;
A
#
# COMPACT_ATOMS: atom_id res chain seq x y z
N MET A 1 3.57 16.76 -39.79
CA MET A 1 2.32 17.16 -39.16
C MET A 1 2.33 16.55 -37.77
N SER A 2 2.79 17.29 -36.75
CA SER A 2 2.84 16.83 -35.37
C SER A 2 1.41 16.90 -34.82
N ILE A 3 0.82 15.76 -34.51
CA ILE A 3 -0.41 15.71 -33.72
C ILE A 3 0.02 16.10 -32.30
N ALA A 4 -0.15 17.36 -31.94
CA ALA A 4 -0.05 17.79 -30.57
C ALA A 4 -1.10 16.98 -29.79
N THR A 5 -0.66 16.05 -28.97
CA THR A 5 -1.55 15.35 -28.07
C THR A 5 -1.99 16.38 -27.03
N ASP A 6 -3.24 16.76 -27.10
CA ASP A 6 -3.93 17.72 -26.23
C ASP A 6 -4.13 17.13 -24.79
N ARG A 7 -3.18 16.32 -24.33
CA ARG A 7 -3.19 15.73 -23.00
C ARG A 7 -2.48 16.69 -22.04
N PRO A 8 -3.13 17.05 -20.94
CA PRO A 8 -2.47 17.85 -19.92
C PRO A 8 -1.22 17.12 -19.42
N ASP A 9 -0.19 17.88 -19.11
CA ASP A 9 0.99 17.37 -18.41
C ASP A 9 0.58 16.60 -17.14
N PRO A 10 1.10 15.39 -16.89
CA PRO A 10 0.69 14.56 -15.76
C PRO A 10 0.76 15.26 -14.40
N LEU A 11 1.74 16.12 -14.18
CA LEU A 11 1.83 16.91 -12.95
C LEU A 11 0.67 17.90 -12.85
N SER A 12 0.38 18.63 -13.91
CA SER A 12 -0.75 19.57 -13.95
C SER A 12 -2.10 18.87 -13.74
N ALA A 13 -2.28 17.70 -14.34
CA ALA A 13 -3.48 16.88 -14.16
C ALA A 13 -3.62 16.38 -12.72
N LEU A 14 -2.53 15.92 -12.11
CA LEU A 14 -2.50 15.51 -10.71
C LEU A 14 -2.82 16.68 -9.78
N LEU A 15 -2.15 17.81 -9.93
CA LEU A 15 -2.38 19.00 -9.09
C LEU A 15 -3.82 19.48 -9.19
N THR A 16 -4.40 19.51 -10.40
CA THR A 16 -5.81 19.86 -10.61
C THR A 16 -6.75 18.88 -9.89
N SER A 17 -6.44 17.58 -9.89
CA SER A 17 -7.20 16.57 -9.15
C SER A 17 -7.08 16.76 -7.65
N VAL A 18 -5.86 17.02 -7.16
CA VAL A 18 -5.61 17.31 -5.74
C VAL A 18 -6.38 18.55 -5.27
N GLU A 19 -6.37 19.63 -6.04
CA GLU A 19 -7.07 20.87 -5.71
C GLU A 19 -8.59 20.70 -5.58
N LYS A 20 -9.17 19.78 -6.32
CA LYS A 20 -10.60 19.46 -6.23
C LYS A 20 -10.96 18.75 -4.94
N ILE A 21 -10.05 17.94 -4.41
CA ILE A 21 -10.31 17.02 -3.29
C ILE A 21 -9.84 17.63 -1.97
N VAL A 22 -8.60 18.12 -1.95
CA VAL A 22 -7.95 18.61 -0.74
C VAL A 22 -7.83 20.14 -0.80
N PRO A 23 -8.55 20.87 0.06
CA PRO A 23 -8.45 22.33 0.08
C PRO A 23 -7.02 22.82 0.25
N ALA A 24 -6.71 23.98 -0.34
CA ALA A 24 -5.42 24.63 -0.21
C ALA A 24 -5.08 24.84 1.28
N SER A 25 -3.96 24.29 1.70
CA SER A 25 -3.49 24.40 3.08
C SER A 25 -1.99 24.12 3.17
N PRO A 26 -1.31 24.64 4.23
CA PRO A 26 0.09 24.29 4.49
C PRO A 26 0.32 22.76 4.63
N ASP A 27 -0.67 22.04 5.15
CA ASP A 27 -0.59 20.59 5.34
C ASP A 27 -0.66 19.84 3.99
N ARG A 28 -1.57 20.23 3.09
CA ARG A 28 -1.60 19.71 1.72
C ARG A 28 -0.25 19.92 1.03
N ASP A 29 0.26 21.13 1.09
CA ASP A 29 1.52 21.49 0.42
C ASP A 29 2.72 20.74 1.04
N ALA A 30 2.70 20.48 2.35
CA ALA A 30 3.71 19.67 3.01
C ALA A 30 3.67 18.21 2.55
N VAL A 31 2.46 17.61 2.41
CA VAL A 31 2.29 16.26 1.87
C VAL A 31 2.82 16.19 0.44
N LEU A 32 2.41 17.10 -0.44
CA LEU A 32 2.86 17.10 -1.84
C LEU A 32 4.39 17.17 -1.93
N ARG A 33 5.04 18.04 -1.15
CA ARG A 33 6.50 18.10 -1.08
C ARG A 33 7.13 16.82 -0.56
N ALA A 34 6.57 16.21 0.49
CA ALA A 34 7.08 14.96 1.06
C ALA A 34 7.05 13.80 0.06
N TYR A 35 6.13 13.81 -0.90
CA TYR A 35 6.06 12.83 -1.99
C TYR A 35 6.72 13.32 -3.28
N SER A 36 7.49 14.40 -3.23
CA SER A 36 8.17 14.97 -4.42
C SER A 36 7.19 15.34 -5.55
N ILE A 37 6.00 15.80 -5.21
CA ILE A 37 5.00 16.30 -6.16
C ILE A 37 5.09 17.83 -6.13
N VAL A 38 6.08 18.36 -6.85
CA VAL A 38 6.36 19.80 -6.94
C VAL A 38 6.52 20.19 -8.40
N LYS A 39 6.50 21.51 -8.65
CA LYS A 39 6.46 22.10 -10.01
C LYS A 39 7.50 21.54 -10.98
N ASP A 40 8.69 21.19 -10.49
CA ASP A 40 9.79 20.74 -11.33
C ASP A 40 10.00 19.21 -11.29
N THR A 41 9.02 18.47 -10.78
CA THR A 41 9.08 16.99 -10.73
C THR A 41 9.04 16.40 -12.14
N PRO A 42 10.00 15.58 -12.55
CA PRO A 42 9.97 14.89 -13.84
C PRO A 42 8.70 14.05 -14.01
N THR A 43 8.14 14.03 -15.21
CA THR A 43 6.87 13.35 -15.52
C THR A 43 6.84 11.88 -15.08
N GLU A 44 7.90 11.12 -15.31
CA GLU A 44 8.00 9.72 -14.87
C GLU A 44 7.96 9.57 -13.34
N GLN A 45 8.45 10.56 -12.60
CA GLN A 45 8.40 10.56 -11.15
C GLN A 45 7.01 10.96 -10.61
N VAL A 46 6.27 11.80 -11.33
CA VAL A 46 4.92 12.22 -10.91
C VAL A 46 4.02 11.01 -10.75
N VAL A 47 4.01 10.09 -11.71
CA VAL A 47 3.18 8.87 -11.66
C VAL A 47 3.58 7.99 -10.48
N ALA A 48 4.87 7.75 -10.28
CA ALA A 48 5.36 6.97 -9.15
C ALA A 48 5.00 7.61 -7.81
N SER A 49 5.20 8.92 -7.67
CA SER A 49 4.88 9.70 -6.47
C SER A 49 3.39 9.69 -6.16
N ALA A 50 2.54 9.89 -7.17
CA ALA A 50 1.09 9.83 -7.02
C ALA A 50 0.60 8.43 -6.61
N THR A 51 1.20 7.38 -7.15
CA THR A 51 0.90 5.99 -6.79
C THR A 51 1.26 5.72 -5.33
N LEU A 52 2.43 6.16 -4.89
CA LEU A 52 2.86 6.00 -3.49
C LEU A 52 1.95 6.77 -2.54
N LEU A 53 1.67 8.04 -2.81
CA LEU A 53 0.76 8.86 -2.00
C LEU A 53 -0.64 8.24 -1.93
N SER A 54 -1.17 7.78 -3.06
CA SER A 54 -2.48 7.12 -3.11
C SER A 54 -2.49 5.82 -2.30
N GLY A 55 -1.45 5.01 -2.43
CA GLY A 55 -1.29 3.78 -1.65
C GLY A 55 -1.25 4.03 -0.15
N ASP A 56 -0.49 5.04 0.28
CA ASP A 56 -0.36 5.39 1.69
C ASP A 56 -1.66 5.98 2.25
N LEU A 57 -2.32 6.87 1.52
CA LEU A 57 -3.55 7.53 1.97
C LEU A 57 -4.76 6.58 1.97
N ILE A 58 -4.94 5.77 0.92
CA ILE A 58 -6.14 4.93 0.76
C ILE A 58 -6.01 3.64 1.56
N PHE A 59 -4.84 3.00 1.53
CA PHE A 59 -4.65 1.67 2.12
C PHE A 59 -3.87 1.70 3.42
N GLN A 60 -2.65 2.21 3.42
CA GLN A 60 -1.74 2.04 4.55
C GLN A 60 -2.26 2.75 5.82
N GLU A 61 -2.62 4.02 5.72
CA GLU A 61 -3.10 4.78 6.87
C GLU A 61 -4.46 4.27 7.36
N THR A 62 -5.38 3.97 6.45
CA THR A 62 -6.70 3.46 6.80
C THR A 62 -6.61 2.12 7.56
N ILE A 63 -5.77 1.19 7.11
CA ILE A 63 -5.56 -0.09 7.77
C ILE A 63 -4.88 0.10 9.13
N ARG A 64 -3.86 0.97 9.18
CA ARG A 64 -3.12 1.28 10.41
C ARG A 64 -4.01 1.88 11.48
N GLU A 65 -4.83 2.86 11.13
CA GLU A 65 -5.78 3.49 12.06
C GLU A 65 -6.86 2.50 12.52
N THR A 66 -7.41 1.72 11.59
CA THR A 66 -8.36 0.65 11.94
C THR A 66 -7.75 -0.32 12.96
N ALA A 67 -6.51 -0.76 12.74
CA ALA A 67 -5.83 -1.65 13.68
C ALA A 67 -5.67 -1.02 15.07
N ARG A 68 -5.28 0.26 15.13
CA ARG A 68 -5.16 1.02 16.40
C ARG A 68 -6.49 1.14 17.12
N GLU A 69 -7.56 1.50 16.43
CA GLU A 69 -8.88 1.65 17.04
C GLU A 69 -9.42 0.31 17.56
N LEU A 70 -9.19 -0.78 16.82
CA LEU A 70 -9.57 -2.12 17.30
C LEU A 70 -8.78 -2.52 18.55
N VAL A 71 -7.48 -2.21 18.63
CA VAL A 71 -6.68 -2.45 19.84
C VAL A 71 -7.19 -1.61 21.01
N LYS A 72 -7.49 -0.30 20.80
CA LYS A 72 -8.09 0.56 21.81
C LYS A 72 -9.43 0.02 22.33
N ALA A 73 -10.22 -0.58 21.43
CA ALA A 73 -11.48 -1.23 21.76
C ALA A 73 -11.32 -2.62 22.41
N GLY A 74 -10.09 -3.03 22.74
CA GLY A 74 -9.79 -4.31 23.37
C GLY A 74 -9.99 -5.53 22.47
N LYS A 75 -10.05 -5.34 21.16
CA LYS A 75 -10.20 -6.44 20.20
C LYS A 75 -8.84 -7.06 19.85
N PRO A 76 -8.77 -8.38 19.63
CA PRO A 76 -7.57 -9.00 19.10
C PRO A 76 -7.32 -8.54 17.66
N VAL A 77 -6.10 -8.15 17.36
CA VAL A 77 -5.69 -7.67 16.03
C VAL A 77 -4.45 -8.43 15.57
N PHE A 78 -4.51 -8.98 14.37
CA PHE A 78 -3.39 -9.68 13.74
C PHE A 78 -3.01 -8.91 12.49
N TYR A 79 -2.00 -8.05 12.65
CA TYR A 79 -1.58 -7.10 11.62
C TYR A 79 -0.41 -7.68 10.82
N TYR A 80 -0.45 -7.52 9.48
CA TYR A 80 0.65 -7.98 8.63
C TYR A 80 0.98 -6.99 7.52
N HIS A 81 2.23 -7.05 7.06
CA HIS A 81 2.70 -6.41 5.84
C HIS A 81 3.06 -7.45 4.80
N PHE A 82 2.58 -7.26 3.59
CA PHE A 82 2.91 -8.11 2.46
C PHE A 82 3.98 -7.43 1.61
N ASP A 83 5.26 -7.71 1.90
CA ASP A 83 6.40 -7.13 1.18
C ASP A 83 6.92 -8.08 0.08
N PHE A 84 6.29 -9.25 -0.07
CA PHE A 84 6.73 -10.25 -1.03
C PHE A 84 6.38 -9.80 -2.45
N PRO A 85 7.38 -9.76 -3.37
CA PRO A 85 7.17 -9.27 -4.72
C PRO A 85 6.32 -10.21 -5.56
N ASN A 86 5.62 -9.66 -6.54
CA ASN A 86 4.98 -10.44 -7.59
C ASN A 86 6.05 -11.29 -8.31
N PRO A 87 5.98 -12.63 -8.23
CA PRO A 87 7.00 -13.50 -8.80
C PRO A 87 6.83 -13.75 -10.30
N PHE A 88 5.75 -13.27 -10.89
CA PHE A 88 5.46 -13.47 -12.29
C PHE A 88 6.00 -12.34 -13.15
N PRO A 89 6.42 -12.63 -14.40
CA PRO A 89 6.79 -11.59 -15.36
C PRO A 89 5.58 -10.68 -15.63
N ASP A 90 5.77 -9.39 -15.42
CA ASP A 90 4.78 -8.36 -15.73
C ASP A 90 5.53 -7.06 -16.03
N PRO A 91 5.19 -6.32 -17.10
CA PRO A 91 5.91 -5.10 -17.48
C PRO A 91 5.76 -3.96 -16.47
N PHE A 92 4.72 -3.99 -15.62
CA PHE A 92 4.44 -2.92 -14.67
C PHE A 92 4.63 -3.35 -13.22
N PHE A 93 4.30 -4.60 -12.88
CA PHE A 93 4.22 -5.09 -11.49
C PHE A 93 5.11 -6.29 -11.21
N GLY A 94 5.87 -6.79 -12.19
CA GLY A 94 6.83 -7.89 -11.97
C GLY A 94 7.91 -7.47 -10.99
N GLY A 95 8.16 -8.29 -9.98
CA GLY A 95 9.17 -8.02 -8.96
C GLY A 95 8.79 -6.95 -7.92
N VAL A 96 7.53 -6.48 -7.90
CA VAL A 96 7.03 -5.45 -6.97
C VAL A 96 5.91 -6.03 -6.12
N ALA A 97 5.92 -5.76 -4.81
CA ALA A 97 4.76 -5.98 -3.96
C ALA A 97 3.72 -4.88 -4.26
N HIS A 98 2.56 -5.27 -4.76
CA HIS A 98 1.52 -4.33 -5.17
C HIS A 98 0.14 -4.77 -4.65
N HIS A 99 -0.82 -3.85 -4.72
CA HIS A 99 -2.20 -4.17 -4.37
C HIS A 99 -2.69 -5.41 -5.12
N PHE A 100 -3.40 -6.29 -4.42
CA PHE A 100 -3.96 -7.52 -4.94
C PHE A 100 -2.99 -8.70 -5.16
N VAL A 101 -1.67 -8.51 -5.08
CA VAL A 101 -0.73 -9.63 -5.26
C VAL A 101 -0.87 -10.70 -4.17
N ASP A 102 -1.19 -10.29 -2.96
CA ASP A 102 -1.42 -11.18 -1.81
C ASP A 102 -2.60 -12.15 -2.04
N VAL A 103 -3.62 -11.73 -2.79
CA VAL A 103 -4.76 -12.57 -3.14
C VAL A 103 -4.35 -13.79 -3.96
N LEU A 104 -3.36 -13.65 -4.87
CA LEU A 104 -2.81 -14.77 -5.64
C LEU A 104 -2.19 -15.84 -4.71
N PHE A 105 -1.51 -15.37 -3.66
CA PHE A 105 -0.90 -16.26 -2.66
C PHE A 105 -1.95 -16.91 -1.74
N LEU A 106 -2.95 -16.14 -1.32
CA LEU A 106 -3.98 -16.60 -0.40
C LEU A 106 -4.77 -17.80 -0.96
N PHE A 107 -5.27 -17.69 -2.18
CA PHE A 107 -6.13 -18.71 -2.78
C PHE A 107 -5.35 -19.89 -3.35
N GLN A 108 -4.03 -19.85 -3.40
CA GLN A 108 -3.17 -20.95 -3.83
C GLN A 108 -3.44 -21.46 -5.25
N THR A 109 -4.14 -20.70 -6.08
CA THR A 109 -4.54 -21.09 -7.43
C THR A 109 -3.37 -21.25 -8.40
N LEU A 110 -2.20 -20.71 -8.03
CA LEU A 110 -1.01 -20.66 -8.88
C LEU A 110 0.14 -21.54 -8.36
N GLN A 111 -0.13 -22.50 -7.47
CA GLN A 111 0.91 -23.33 -6.83
C GLN A 111 1.85 -24.02 -7.81
N GLU A 112 1.30 -24.52 -8.93
CA GLU A 112 2.06 -25.27 -9.93
C GLU A 112 2.99 -24.38 -10.78
N ILE A 113 2.69 -23.08 -10.87
CA ILE A 113 3.42 -22.16 -11.74
C ILE A 113 4.27 -21.15 -10.99
N TYR A 114 4.29 -21.19 -9.65
CA TYR A 114 5.24 -20.37 -8.90
C TYR A 114 6.69 -20.71 -9.28
N PRO A 115 7.53 -19.70 -9.57
CA PRO A 115 8.86 -19.91 -10.13
C PRO A 115 9.88 -20.48 -9.13
N ASN A 116 9.58 -20.46 -7.84
CA ASN A 116 10.50 -20.95 -6.81
C ASN A 116 9.77 -21.49 -5.57
N GLU A 117 10.50 -22.27 -4.76
CA GLU A 117 9.96 -22.93 -3.58
C GLU A 117 9.56 -21.93 -2.47
N LEU A 118 10.21 -20.78 -2.39
CA LEU A 118 9.86 -19.75 -1.40
C LEU A 118 8.45 -19.19 -1.68
N SER A 119 8.12 -18.88 -2.93
CA SER A 119 6.79 -18.44 -3.34
C SER A 119 5.72 -19.48 -3.00
N LYS A 120 5.98 -20.75 -3.29
CA LYS A 120 5.08 -21.85 -2.94
C LYS A 120 4.87 -21.98 -1.43
N LYS A 121 5.95 -21.85 -0.66
CA LYS A 121 5.92 -21.88 0.80
C LYS A 121 5.10 -20.71 1.35
N VAL A 122 5.36 -19.48 0.90
CA VAL A 122 4.62 -18.28 1.32
C VAL A 122 3.13 -18.45 1.08
N SER A 123 2.73 -18.94 -0.09
CA SER A 123 1.34 -19.20 -0.43
C SER A 123 0.69 -20.26 0.48
N LYS A 124 1.35 -21.38 0.69
CA LYS A 124 0.84 -22.44 1.59
C LYS A 124 0.67 -21.96 3.03
N GLU A 125 1.63 -21.19 3.54
CA GLU A 125 1.58 -20.62 4.88
C GLU A 125 0.47 -19.57 4.99
N MET A 126 0.27 -18.73 3.97
CA MET A 126 -0.80 -17.76 3.94
C MET A 126 -2.18 -18.42 4.03
N GLY A 127 -2.47 -19.40 3.19
CA GLY A 127 -3.72 -20.14 3.25
C GLY A 127 -3.95 -20.79 4.62
N ARG A 128 -2.90 -21.38 5.22
CA ARG A 128 -2.98 -21.94 6.57
C ARG A 128 -3.31 -20.90 7.64
N TYR A 129 -2.69 -19.73 7.60
CA TYR A 129 -2.96 -18.65 8.57
C TYR A 129 -4.38 -18.13 8.46
N TRP A 130 -4.89 -17.92 7.26
CA TRP A 130 -6.28 -17.50 7.04
C TRP A 130 -7.29 -18.54 7.49
N LEU A 131 -7.07 -19.82 7.17
CA LEU A 131 -7.92 -20.92 7.63
C LEU A 131 -7.89 -21.04 9.16
N SER A 132 -6.71 -20.88 9.78
CA SER A 132 -6.60 -20.89 11.24
C SER A 132 -7.35 -19.71 11.87
N PHE A 133 -7.23 -18.51 11.29
CA PHE A 133 -7.97 -17.34 11.75
C PHE A 133 -9.49 -17.57 11.64
N ALA A 134 -9.97 -18.05 10.51
CA ALA A 134 -11.40 -18.35 10.31
C ALA A 134 -11.94 -19.40 11.30
N ALA A 135 -11.15 -20.41 11.61
CA ALA A 135 -11.56 -21.51 12.49
C ALA A 135 -11.44 -21.20 13.99
N LYS A 136 -10.45 -20.38 14.39
CA LYS A 136 -10.05 -20.21 15.79
C LYS A 136 -10.06 -18.74 16.26
N GLY A 137 -10.32 -17.79 15.36
CA GLY A 137 -10.22 -16.35 15.64
C GLY A 137 -8.78 -15.83 15.77
N LYS A 138 -7.77 -16.66 15.42
CA LYS A 138 -6.35 -16.25 15.42
C LYS A 138 -5.55 -17.05 14.38
N PRO A 139 -4.59 -16.44 13.69
CA PRO A 139 -3.63 -17.15 12.86
C PRO A 139 -2.67 -17.97 13.75
N ASP A 140 -2.31 -19.15 13.27
CA ASP A 140 -1.35 -19.99 14.00
C ASP A 140 -0.02 -19.28 14.19
N ARG A 141 0.49 -19.26 15.43
CA ARG A 141 1.79 -18.69 15.83
C ARG A 141 1.95 -17.18 15.71
N TRP A 142 0.93 -16.44 15.27
CA TRP A 142 1.02 -14.98 15.27
C TRP A 142 0.74 -14.42 16.66
N LYS A 143 1.48 -13.37 16.99
CA LYS A 143 1.20 -12.57 18.17
C LYS A 143 0.15 -11.52 17.84
N ASP A 144 -0.60 -11.13 18.85
CA ASP A 144 -1.54 -10.01 18.76
C ASP A 144 -0.76 -8.69 18.58
N PHE A 145 -1.24 -7.81 17.74
CA PHE A 145 -0.61 -6.52 17.46
C PHE A 145 -0.44 -5.65 18.70
N LYS A 146 -1.32 -5.78 19.70
CA LYS A 146 -1.16 -5.13 21.01
C LYS A 146 0.13 -5.50 21.75
N GLU A 147 0.77 -6.60 21.38
CA GLU A 147 2.06 -7.02 21.92
C GLU A 147 3.25 -6.30 21.24
N GLY A 148 2.96 -5.34 20.35
CA GLY A 148 3.99 -4.61 19.61
C GLY A 148 4.66 -5.45 18.51
N VAL A 149 3.95 -6.44 17.96
CA VAL A 149 4.48 -7.36 16.93
C VAL A 149 3.63 -7.30 15.68
N VAL A 150 4.28 -7.33 14.53
CA VAL A 150 3.68 -7.39 13.20
C VAL A 150 4.21 -8.60 12.43
N ALA A 151 3.35 -9.28 11.71
CA ALA A 151 3.78 -10.31 10.76
C ALA A 151 4.22 -9.64 9.45
N VAL A 152 5.26 -10.16 8.82
CA VAL A 152 5.79 -9.62 7.56
C VAL A 152 6.04 -10.78 6.61
N VAL A 153 5.59 -10.64 5.37
CA VAL A 153 6.00 -11.53 4.28
C VAL A 153 7.25 -10.96 3.65
N ASP A 154 8.39 -11.29 4.23
CA ASP A 154 9.71 -10.79 3.84
C ASP A 154 10.12 -11.35 2.46
N PRO A 155 10.66 -10.54 1.54
CA PRO A 155 11.06 -10.97 0.20
C PRO A 155 12.05 -12.14 0.14
N ALA A 156 12.93 -12.24 1.15
CA ALA A 156 13.99 -13.24 1.19
C ALA A 156 13.70 -14.43 2.12
N LYS A 157 12.86 -14.24 3.13
CA LYS A 157 12.64 -15.22 4.22
C LYS A 157 11.23 -15.81 4.23
N GLY A 158 10.27 -15.19 3.53
CA GLY A 158 8.85 -15.52 3.66
C GLY A 158 8.27 -14.98 4.96
N TRP A 159 7.37 -15.71 5.59
CA TRP A 159 6.69 -15.26 6.81
C TRP A 159 7.63 -15.16 8.02
N VAL A 160 7.75 -13.95 8.55
CA VAL A 160 8.48 -13.64 9.80
C VAL A 160 7.61 -12.77 10.70
N GLN A 161 7.99 -12.66 11.97
CA GLN A 161 7.42 -11.66 12.88
C GLN A 161 8.54 -10.72 13.33
N ARG A 162 8.22 -9.44 13.40
CA ARG A 162 9.12 -8.37 13.86
C ARG A 162 8.41 -7.55 14.92
N THR A 163 9.14 -6.90 15.78
CA THR A 163 8.58 -5.82 16.58
C THR A 163 8.16 -4.68 15.65
N VAL A 164 7.18 -3.89 16.07
CA VAL A 164 6.74 -2.70 15.32
C VAL A 164 7.93 -1.75 15.09
N ASP A 165 8.82 -1.61 16.09
CA ASP A 165 9.98 -0.72 15.98
C ASP A 165 11.01 -1.24 14.97
N GLU A 166 11.25 -2.55 14.89
CA GLU A 166 12.09 -3.15 13.84
C GLU A 166 11.48 -2.97 12.46
N ASP A 167 10.17 -3.18 12.34
CA ASP A 167 9.50 -3.04 11.05
C ASP A 167 9.50 -1.59 10.54
N ARG A 168 9.34 -0.62 11.43
CA ARG A 168 9.43 0.82 11.13
C ARG A 168 10.77 1.23 10.51
N GLN A 169 11.86 0.53 10.80
CA GLN A 169 13.16 0.79 10.20
C GLN A 169 13.24 0.37 8.72
N THR A 170 12.22 -0.32 8.23
CA THR A 170 12.16 -0.73 6.82
C THR A 170 11.91 0.50 5.93
N PRO A 171 12.79 0.81 4.97
CA PRO A 171 12.74 2.09 4.22
C PRO A 171 11.40 2.36 3.51
N TRP A 172 10.74 1.34 3.04
CA TRP A 172 9.47 1.50 2.33
C TRP A 172 8.25 1.62 3.26
N ARG A 173 8.42 1.63 4.59
CA ARG A 173 7.33 1.96 5.52
C ARG A 173 7.02 3.45 5.54
N ARG A 174 7.96 4.30 5.14
CA ARG A 174 7.80 5.77 5.05
C ARG A 174 7.23 6.40 6.34
N GLU A 175 7.71 5.91 7.49
CA GLU A 175 7.25 6.36 8.82
C GLU A 175 7.36 7.88 9.01
N ASP A 176 8.34 8.50 8.35
CA ASP A 176 8.56 9.95 8.35
C ASP A 176 7.41 10.75 7.73
N LYS A 177 6.50 10.10 7.01
CA LYS A 177 5.38 10.75 6.30
C LYS A 177 4.03 10.57 6.98
N TRP A 178 3.92 9.70 7.98
CA TRP A 178 2.64 9.35 8.58
C TRP A 178 1.92 10.54 9.22
N ASP A 179 2.61 11.38 9.97
CA ASP A 179 2.01 12.56 10.60
C ASP A 179 1.45 13.55 9.56
N LEU A 180 2.05 13.58 8.37
CA LEU A 180 1.55 14.41 7.26
C LEU A 180 0.33 13.78 6.61
N ILE A 181 0.35 12.46 6.36
CA ILE A 181 -0.77 11.74 5.76
C ILE A 181 -2.02 11.84 6.64
N GLN A 182 -1.87 11.72 7.95
CA GLN A 182 -3.01 11.83 8.89
C GLN A 182 -3.75 13.16 8.76
N LYS A 183 -3.08 14.25 8.42
CA LYS A 183 -3.70 15.56 8.26
C LYS A 183 -4.62 15.67 7.05
N ILE A 184 -4.38 14.86 6.03
CA ILE A 184 -5.22 14.79 4.83
C ILE A 184 -6.05 13.50 4.73
N GLN A 185 -5.96 12.62 5.72
CA GLN A 185 -6.69 11.36 5.78
C GLN A 185 -8.22 11.52 5.61
N PRO A 186 -8.89 12.57 6.14
CA PRO A 186 -10.32 12.78 5.90
C PRO A 186 -10.72 12.85 4.43
N TYR A 187 -9.79 13.16 3.54
CA TYR A 187 -10.02 13.23 2.09
C TYR A 187 -9.67 11.91 1.36
N GLY A 188 -9.27 10.88 2.09
CA GLY A 188 -8.77 9.62 1.51
C GLY A 188 -9.80 8.89 0.66
N GLN A 189 -11.07 8.87 1.06
CA GLN A 189 -12.13 8.25 0.27
C GLN A 189 -12.37 9.00 -1.05
N GLU A 190 -12.54 10.31 -1.00
CA GLU A 190 -12.74 11.13 -2.20
C GLU A 190 -11.54 11.07 -3.13
N TRP A 191 -10.32 11.03 -2.56
CA TRP A 191 -9.10 10.77 -3.31
C TRP A 191 -9.15 9.44 -4.06
N GLY A 192 -9.54 8.36 -3.38
CA GLY A 192 -9.68 7.03 -3.99
C GLY A 192 -10.68 7.01 -5.13
N ASP A 193 -11.83 7.61 -4.94
CA ASP A 193 -12.89 7.70 -5.94
C ASP A 193 -12.43 8.47 -7.18
N GLN A 194 -11.77 9.62 -7.00
CA GLN A 194 -11.25 10.44 -8.08
C GLN A 194 -10.10 9.74 -8.83
N MET A 195 -9.18 9.10 -8.12
CA MET A 195 -8.06 8.39 -8.74
C MET A 195 -8.51 7.12 -9.46
N SER A 196 -9.58 6.46 -9.02
CA SER A 196 -10.16 5.27 -9.64
C SER A 196 -11.09 5.60 -10.81
N ASN A 197 -11.55 6.83 -10.94
CA ASN A 197 -12.47 7.24 -12.00
C ASN A 197 -11.76 7.26 -13.36
N ARG A 198 -11.98 6.19 -14.15
CA ARG A 198 -11.39 6.05 -15.49
C ARG A 198 -11.91 7.03 -16.51
N ARG A 199 -13.07 7.68 -16.28
CA ARG A 199 -13.67 8.63 -17.23
C ARG A 199 -13.08 10.03 -17.08
N ASP A 200 -12.86 10.48 -15.85
CA ASP A 200 -12.40 11.84 -15.52
C ASP A 200 -11.20 11.87 -14.59
N GLY A 201 -10.60 10.70 -14.31
CA GLY A 201 -9.48 10.54 -13.39
C GLY A 201 -8.11 10.81 -14.00
N PHE A 202 -7.10 10.86 -13.14
CA PHE A 202 -5.71 11.16 -13.47
C PHE A 202 -5.08 10.23 -14.54
N TRP A 203 -5.56 8.98 -14.64
CA TRP A 203 -4.97 7.94 -15.51
C TRP A 203 -5.47 7.95 -16.95
N LYS A 204 -6.11 9.00 -17.39
CA LYS A 204 -6.46 9.21 -18.80
C LYS A 204 -5.31 9.80 -19.58
#